data_58a89081850c61a1e3263d1d0e061e09
#
_entry.id   58a89081850c61a1e3263d1d0e061e09
#
_cell.length_a   1.000
_cell.length_b   1.000
_cell.length_c   1.000
_cell.angle_alpha   90.00
_cell.angle_beta   90.00
_cell.angle_gamma   90.00
#
_symmetry.space_group_name_H-M   'P 1'
#
loop_
_entity.id
_entity.type
_entity.pdbx_description
1 polymer ?
#
loop_
_entity_poly.entity_id
_entity_poly.type
_entity_poly.pdbx_seq_one_letter_code
_entity_poly.pdbx_strand_id
1 'polypeptide(L)'
;NASRPIEHADALHFEKVVCLINGDEITLTTDYPDDADNGYFYGYWTPSGYGEHNMTISVTTSGGNVTEKSSTFTITNEYDNMDVVSFDGDLQCTPSIHSAKGNYALPTHVGAFNNIKAHYEHNCIDGNCDPYDRVGGVKVRNYRGEWMELFRYTTPFGVECEDNVDVTDFSSVLQGLVEFELYFESWDGSGYEPTLTFEMTKGTPDYAYTNVDEIWFDIYPFGDYANQQPVPEIDYIFTENTEAAKLKLVTSGHNWSSGSNNTNNTGNAAEFYEATHNIKVNGTKVFDQHLWRQCNPNPADCQPQNGTWTYHRSGWCPGSIAMVWDFDLTDYVKDGNAVLFYQFDPSYLDECHPNHPDCKDGVTCVKCDAPDNPVIRVSGKVVSYSNNVEVLEGGSIDLQENFITYNVDIFPNPASSTLNFSSDYENGKLSVLILNSQGQEVRRFAFDGSRSIDVSDLSSGIYFVKILGNT
;
A
#
# COMPACT_ATOMS: atom_id res chain seq x y z
N ASN A 1 -11.86 20.87 -7.44
CA ASN A 1 -12.26 19.87 -8.42
C ASN A 1 -13.16 20.52 -9.47
N ALA A 2 -12.78 20.42 -10.74
CA ALA A 2 -13.64 20.79 -11.86
C ALA A 2 -14.00 19.48 -12.59
N SER A 3 -15.27 19.08 -12.52
CA SER A 3 -15.81 17.94 -13.24
C SER A 3 -17.04 18.36 -14.01
N ARG A 4 -17.29 17.77 -15.16
CA ARG A 4 -18.47 18.05 -15.96
C ARG A 4 -19.54 16.95 -15.75
N PRO A 5 -20.86 17.28 -15.91
CA PRO A 5 -21.92 16.29 -15.92
C PRO A 5 -21.81 15.39 -17.17
N ILE A 6 -21.94 14.07 -17.00
CA ILE A 6 -21.69 13.01 -18.01
C ILE A 6 -22.79 12.92 -19.11
N GLU A 7 -23.74 13.85 -19.21
CA GLU A 7 -24.99 13.56 -19.95
C GLU A 7 -25.04 13.92 -21.44
N HIS A 8 -23.99 14.46 -22.08
CA HIS A 8 -24.07 14.81 -23.52
C HIS A 8 -22.81 14.46 -24.30
N ALA A 9 -22.98 13.72 -25.38
CA ALA A 9 -21.94 13.33 -26.35
C ALA A 9 -21.24 14.52 -27.05
N ASP A 10 -21.79 15.73 -26.97
CA ASP A 10 -21.24 16.98 -27.52
C ASP A 10 -20.72 17.93 -26.39
N ALA A 11 -20.39 17.39 -25.24
CA ALA A 11 -19.98 18.19 -24.11
C ALA A 11 -18.64 18.91 -24.39
N LEU A 12 -18.61 20.18 -24.06
CA LEU A 12 -17.44 21.05 -24.19
C LEU A 12 -16.32 20.61 -23.27
N HIS A 13 -15.11 20.46 -23.81
CA HIS A 13 -13.92 20.16 -23.03
C HIS A 13 -13.45 21.37 -22.22
N PHE A 14 -12.71 21.14 -21.13
CA PHE A 14 -12.01 22.21 -20.45
C PHE A 14 -10.85 22.71 -21.32
N GLU A 15 -10.90 23.97 -21.72
CA GLU A 15 -9.83 24.60 -22.50
C GLU A 15 -8.76 25.19 -21.57
N LYS A 16 -9.19 25.76 -20.44
CA LYS A 16 -8.30 26.38 -19.46
C LYS A 16 -8.88 26.32 -18.07
N VAL A 17 -8.05 25.97 -17.11
CA VAL A 17 -8.34 26.09 -15.67
C VAL A 17 -7.32 27.04 -15.07
N VAL A 18 -7.78 28.07 -14.38
CA VAL A 18 -6.94 29.09 -13.72
C VAL A 18 -7.32 29.12 -12.24
N CYS A 19 -6.31 29.15 -11.40
CA CYS A 19 -6.46 29.43 -9.97
C CYS A 19 -5.75 30.76 -9.67
N LEU A 20 -6.49 31.70 -9.08
CA LEU A 20 -5.93 32.95 -8.58
C LEU A 20 -5.99 32.92 -7.06
N ILE A 21 -4.90 33.30 -6.39
CA ILE A 21 -4.90 33.57 -4.94
C ILE A 21 -4.50 35.02 -4.73
N ASN A 22 -5.39 35.80 -4.14
CA ASN A 22 -5.28 37.25 -4.00
C ASN A 22 -5.03 37.99 -5.32
N GLY A 23 -5.43 37.40 -6.45
CA GLY A 23 -5.24 37.93 -7.79
C GLY A 23 -3.98 37.43 -8.49
N ASP A 24 -3.10 36.72 -7.82
CA ASP A 24 -1.90 36.12 -8.41
C ASP A 24 -2.23 34.73 -8.99
N GLU A 25 -1.86 34.49 -10.23
CA GLU A 25 -2.10 33.22 -10.93
C GLU A 25 -1.15 32.12 -10.40
N ILE A 26 -1.72 31.00 -10.01
CA ILE A 26 -1.00 29.82 -9.57
C ILE A 26 -0.87 28.84 -10.73
N THR A 27 0.35 28.38 -11.00
CA THR A 27 0.59 27.33 -12.00
C THR A 27 -0.08 26.04 -11.56
N LEU A 28 -0.95 25.50 -12.41
CA LEU A 28 -1.64 24.24 -12.16
C LEU A 28 -1.06 23.13 -13.03
N THR A 29 -0.98 21.94 -12.46
CA THR A 29 -0.66 20.68 -13.12
C THR A 29 -1.90 19.76 -13.08
N THR A 30 -2.05 18.88 -14.04
CA THR A 30 -3.11 17.87 -14.05
C THR A 30 -2.52 16.47 -14.14
N ASP A 31 -3.16 15.51 -13.45
CA ASP A 31 -2.75 14.10 -13.49
C ASP A 31 -3.10 13.42 -14.82
N TYR A 32 -4.04 13.99 -15.58
CA TYR A 32 -4.54 13.46 -16.85
C TYR A 32 -4.45 14.53 -17.93
N PRO A 33 -3.26 14.80 -18.48
CA PRO A 33 -3.08 15.86 -19.48
C PRO A 33 -3.88 15.61 -20.77
N ASP A 34 -4.17 14.35 -21.10
CA ASP A 34 -4.93 13.95 -22.29
C ASP A 34 -6.45 13.85 -22.03
N ASP A 35 -6.91 13.84 -20.78
CA ASP A 35 -8.31 13.84 -20.35
C ASP A 35 -8.52 14.81 -19.19
N ALA A 36 -8.30 16.09 -19.45
CA ALA A 36 -8.46 17.15 -18.46
C ALA A 36 -9.89 17.30 -17.90
N ASP A 37 -10.87 16.67 -18.53
CA ASP A 37 -12.26 16.71 -18.07
C ASP A 37 -12.52 15.85 -16.83
N ASN A 38 -11.66 14.85 -16.57
CA ASN A 38 -11.79 13.89 -15.46
C ASN A 38 -10.62 13.93 -14.48
N GLY A 39 -9.61 14.76 -14.72
CA GLY A 39 -8.43 14.87 -13.88
C GLY A 39 -8.59 15.86 -12.73
N TYR A 40 -7.66 15.76 -11.79
CA TYR A 40 -7.47 16.76 -10.76
C TYR A 40 -6.49 17.80 -11.26
N PHE A 41 -6.79 19.09 -10.96
CA PHE A 41 -5.87 20.19 -11.16
C PHE A 41 -5.30 20.57 -9.79
N TYR A 42 -3.99 20.58 -9.67
CA TYR A 42 -3.30 20.97 -8.45
C TYR A 42 -2.15 21.92 -8.71
N GLY A 43 -1.81 22.69 -7.72
CA GLY A 43 -0.68 23.60 -7.76
C GLY A 43 -0.24 23.96 -6.34
N TYR A 44 0.99 24.44 -6.23
CA TYR A 44 1.57 24.85 -4.96
C TYR A 44 1.65 26.37 -4.90
N TRP A 45 1.30 26.91 -3.74
CA TRP A 45 1.37 28.32 -3.46
C TRP A 45 2.00 28.55 -2.08
N THR A 46 2.95 29.48 -2.01
CA THR A 46 3.57 29.88 -0.75
C THR A 46 2.91 31.15 -0.25
N PRO A 47 2.32 31.14 0.96
CA PRO A 47 1.69 32.33 1.51
C PRO A 47 2.68 33.48 1.67
N SER A 48 2.29 34.69 1.24
CA SER A 48 3.05 35.91 1.48
C SER A 48 2.83 36.50 2.89
N GLY A 49 1.93 35.90 3.68
CA GLY A 49 1.62 36.34 5.05
C GLY A 49 0.44 35.59 5.65
N TYR A 50 0.15 35.89 6.89
CA TYR A 50 -1.01 35.35 7.64
C TYR A 50 -2.26 36.22 7.41
N GLY A 51 -3.43 35.67 7.66
CA GLY A 51 -4.71 36.34 7.54
C GLY A 51 -5.60 35.74 6.45
N GLU A 52 -6.64 36.48 6.07
CA GLU A 52 -7.61 36.06 5.07
C GLU A 52 -7.06 36.21 3.66
N HIS A 53 -7.22 35.16 2.86
CA HIS A 53 -6.85 35.11 1.45
C HIS A 53 -8.07 34.74 0.61
N ASN A 54 -8.14 35.33 -0.61
CA ASN A 54 -9.20 35.02 -1.56
C ASN A 54 -8.67 34.08 -2.63
N MET A 55 -9.35 32.99 -2.88
CA MET A 55 -9.08 32.07 -3.98
C MET A 55 -10.20 32.14 -5.01
N THR A 56 -9.87 32.27 -6.28
CA THR A 56 -10.82 32.20 -7.39
C THR A 56 -10.35 31.13 -8.38
N ILE A 57 -11.24 30.21 -8.68
CA ILE A 57 -11.02 29.21 -9.72
C ILE A 57 -11.91 29.58 -10.91
N SER A 58 -11.31 29.71 -12.07
CA SER A 58 -11.98 30.00 -13.34
C SER A 58 -11.75 28.84 -14.30
N VAL A 59 -12.83 28.31 -14.85
CA VAL A 59 -12.80 27.23 -15.84
C VAL A 59 -13.38 27.72 -17.13
N THR A 60 -12.60 27.66 -18.21
CA THR A 60 -13.03 27.99 -19.57
C THR A 60 -13.23 26.70 -20.36
N THR A 61 -14.35 26.58 -21.03
CA THR A 61 -14.64 25.46 -21.92
C THR A 61 -14.28 25.78 -23.36
N SER A 62 -14.13 24.77 -24.22
CA SER A 62 -13.85 24.94 -25.66
C SER A 62 -14.93 25.74 -26.41
N GLY A 63 -16.10 25.92 -25.84
CA GLY A 63 -17.14 26.81 -26.35
C GLY A 63 -17.02 28.26 -25.88
N GLY A 64 -15.96 28.61 -25.15
CA GLY A 64 -15.73 29.95 -24.63
C GLY A 64 -16.54 30.33 -23.42
N ASN A 65 -17.31 29.39 -22.83
CA ASN A 65 -18.02 29.66 -21.58
C ASN A 65 -17.04 29.64 -20.39
N VAL A 66 -17.16 30.68 -19.56
CA VAL A 66 -16.34 30.81 -18.34
C VAL A 66 -17.23 30.60 -17.12
N THR A 67 -16.78 29.76 -16.22
CA THR A 67 -17.41 29.57 -14.89
C THR A 67 -16.39 29.90 -13.84
N GLU A 68 -16.76 30.76 -12.88
CA GLU A 68 -15.90 31.15 -11.76
C GLU A 68 -16.52 30.77 -10.44
N LYS A 69 -15.66 30.33 -9.53
CA LYS A 69 -16.02 30.09 -8.13
C LYS A 69 -14.95 30.69 -7.24
N SER A 70 -15.37 31.55 -6.30
CA SER A 70 -14.48 32.14 -5.30
C SER A 70 -14.77 31.58 -3.92
N SER A 71 -13.72 31.51 -3.12
CA SER A 71 -13.76 31.12 -1.72
C SER A 71 -12.71 31.91 -0.95
N THR A 72 -12.94 32.14 0.33
CA THR A 72 -11.96 32.70 1.25
C THR A 72 -11.43 31.61 2.16
N PHE A 73 -10.16 31.71 2.53
CA PHE A 73 -9.52 30.88 3.54
C PHE A 73 -8.55 31.72 4.37
N THR A 74 -8.26 31.28 5.57
CA THR A 74 -7.36 32.00 6.49
C THR A 74 -6.09 31.20 6.69
N ILE A 75 -4.94 31.87 6.51
CA ILE A 75 -3.64 31.34 6.90
C ILE A 75 -3.35 31.84 8.32
N THR A 76 -3.08 30.92 9.23
CA THR A 76 -2.72 31.24 10.60
C THR A 76 -1.43 30.51 10.99
N ASN A 77 -0.67 31.11 11.90
CA ASN A 77 0.44 30.44 12.58
C ASN A 77 0.04 30.01 14.00
N GLU A 78 -1.22 30.20 14.34
CA GLU A 78 -1.78 29.76 15.62
C GLU A 78 -2.58 28.47 15.39
N TYR A 79 -2.14 27.40 16.03
CA TYR A 79 -2.81 26.12 16.03
C TYR A 79 -3.25 25.82 17.47
N ASP A 80 -4.38 25.17 17.61
CA ASP A 80 -4.82 24.54 18.86
C ASP A 80 -4.93 23.04 18.66
N ASN A 81 -5.13 22.28 19.73
CA ASN A 81 -5.55 20.90 19.60
C ASN A 81 -6.85 20.84 18.80
N MET A 82 -6.95 19.92 17.88
CA MET A 82 -8.15 19.78 17.07
C MET A 82 -8.43 18.32 16.68
N ASP A 83 -9.71 18.04 16.52
CA ASP A 83 -10.19 16.79 15.93
C ASP A 83 -10.72 17.10 14.55
N VAL A 84 -10.26 16.33 13.55
CA VAL A 84 -10.62 16.50 12.14
C VAL A 84 -11.22 15.20 11.62
N VAL A 85 -12.52 15.21 11.36
CA VAL A 85 -13.21 14.09 10.71
C VAL A 85 -12.85 14.09 9.23
N SER A 86 -12.26 12.99 8.75
CA SER A 86 -12.01 12.76 7.34
C SER A 86 -13.23 12.20 6.65
N PHE A 87 -13.51 10.93 6.85
CA PHE A 87 -14.72 10.29 6.33
C PHE A 87 -15.62 9.84 7.50
N ASP A 88 -16.92 9.88 7.26
CA ASP A 88 -17.97 9.57 8.25
C ASP A 88 -19.10 8.79 7.53
N GLY A 89 -18.83 7.51 7.28
CA GLY A 89 -19.75 6.61 6.59
C GLY A 89 -19.90 6.83 5.08
N ASP A 90 -19.24 7.81 4.50
CA ASP A 90 -19.30 8.11 3.05
C ASP A 90 -18.34 7.25 2.19
N LEU A 91 -17.32 6.62 2.80
CA LEU A 91 -16.56 5.56 2.20
C LEU A 91 -17.10 4.20 2.65
N GLN A 92 -17.56 3.40 1.70
CA GLN A 92 -18.21 2.12 2.00
C GLN A 92 -17.53 0.97 1.26
N CYS A 93 -17.27 -0.13 1.99
CA CYS A 93 -16.92 -1.42 1.42
C CYS A 93 -18.07 -2.40 1.63
N THR A 94 -18.44 -3.13 0.58
CA THR A 94 -19.57 -4.09 0.59
C THR A 94 -19.09 -5.44 0.05
N PRO A 95 -19.88 -6.53 0.12
CA PRO A 95 -19.52 -7.80 -0.49
C PRO A 95 -19.22 -7.77 -2.00
N SER A 96 -19.57 -6.68 -2.67
CA SER A 96 -19.28 -6.47 -4.10
C SER A 96 -18.28 -5.35 -4.38
N ILE A 97 -17.93 -4.54 -3.38
CA ILE A 97 -17.03 -3.40 -3.50
C ILE A 97 -16.03 -3.48 -2.34
N HIS A 98 -14.84 -3.98 -2.61
CA HIS A 98 -13.81 -4.20 -1.60
C HIS A 98 -12.85 -3.02 -1.40
N SER A 99 -13.04 -1.93 -2.14
CA SER A 99 -12.24 -0.71 -2.02
C SER A 99 -13.07 0.51 -2.43
N ALA A 100 -12.95 1.58 -1.64
CA ALA A 100 -13.57 2.88 -1.88
C ALA A 100 -12.55 4.00 -1.65
N LYS A 101 -12.62 5.08 -2.45
CA LYS A 101 -11.68 6.20 -2.38
C LYS A 101 -12.42 7.52 -2.22
N GLY A 102 -11.80 8.44 -1.47
CA GLY A 102 -12.34 9.77 -1.26
C GLY A 102 -11.24 10.79 -0.97
N ASN A 103 -11.56 12.06 -1.23
CA ASN A 103 -10.67 13.20 -0.97
C ASN A 103 -11.22 14.03 0.17
N TYR A 104 -10.39 14.28 1.18
CA TYR A 104 -10.76 14.97 2.40
C TYR A 104 -9.78 16.09 2.71
N ALA A 105 -10.30 17.21 3.20
CA ALA A 105 -9.49 18.38 3.55
C ALA A 105 -9.02 18.25 5.01
N LEU A 106 -7.72 18.19 5.19
CA LEU A 106 -7.05 18.28 6.48
C LEU A 106 -6.38 19.65 6.63
N PRO A 107 -6.12 20.14 7.86
CA PRO A 107 -5.39 21.38 8.07
C PRO A 107 -4.02 21.33 7.40
N THR A 108 -3.64 22.38 6.68
CA THR A 108 -2.27 22.51 6.20
C THR A 108 -1.40 22.97 7.37
N HIS A 109 -0.37 22.22 7.68
CA HIS A 109 0.52 22.49 8.80
C HIS A 109 1.93 22.04 8.49
N VAL A 110 2.92 22.68 9.10
CA VAL A 110 4.32 22.25 9.09
C VAL A 110 4.86 22.43 10.49
N GLY A 111 5.26 21.33 11.13
CA GLY A 111 5.85 21.39 12.48
C GLY A 111 4.94 21.99 13.56
N ALA A 112 3.62 21.92 13.40
CA ALA A 112 2.66 22.51 14.32
C ALA A 112 2.05 21.50 15.30
N PHE A 113 2.10 20.24 14.97
CA PHE A 113 1.58 19.14 15.78
C PHE A 113 2.70 18.14 16.11
N ASN A 114 2.83 17.82 17.38
CA ASN A 114 3.82 16.82 17.84
C ASN A 114 3.22 15.42 17.99
N ASN A 115 1.90 15.28 17.84
CA ASN A 115 1.21 14.01 17.79
C ASN A 115 -0.03 14.11 16.91
N ILE A 116 -0.20 13.11 16.05
CA ILE A 116 -1.41 12.90 15.25
C ILE A 116 -1.86 11.46 15.48
N LYS A 117 -3.04 11.31 16.09
CA LYS A 117 -3.63 10.01 16.36
C LYS A 117 -4.84 9.81 15.45
N ALA A 118 -4.89 8.70 14.75
CA ALA A 118 -6.07 8.27 14.02
C ALA A 118 -7.00 7.50 14.97
N HIS A 119 -8.21 8.00 15.16
CA HIS A 119 -9.32 7.32 15.79
C HIS A 119 -10.21 6.72 14.70
N TYR A 120 -10.35 5.41 14.72
CA TYR A 120 -11.07 4.64 13.70
C TYR A 120 -12.25 3.94 14.32
N GLU A 121 -13.45 4.26 13.88
CA GLU A 121 -14.69 3.61 14.28
C GLU A 121 -15.14 2.68 13.16
N HIS A 122 -15.18 1.38 13.46
CA HIS A 122 -15.59 0.34 12.51
C HIS A 122 -17.11 0.15 12.60
N ASN A 123 -17.83 0.86 11.74
CA ASN A 123 -19.28 0.80 11.65
C ASN A 123 -19.71 -0.12 10.51
N CYS A 124 -20.83 -0.80 10.71
CA CYS A 124 -21.40 -1.72 9.73
C CYS A 124 -22.66 -1.10 9.12
N ILE A 125 -22.82 -1.22 7.79
CA ILE A 125 -24.00 -0.71 7.09
C ILE A 125 -25.25 -1.39 7.66
N ASP A 126 -26.20 -0.56 8.12
CA ASP A 126 -27.43 -0.99 8.79
C ASP A 126 -27.20 -1.86 10.04
N GLY A 127 -26.02 -1.79 10.67
CA GLY A 127 -25.63 -2.61 11.82
C GLY A 127 -25.50 -4.10 11.50
N ASN A 128 -25.48 -4.47 10.23
CA ASN A 128 -25.39 -5.88 9.78
C ASN A 128 -23.94 -6.24 9.41
N CYS A 129 -23.11 -6.47 10.44
CA CYS A 129 -21.70 -6.80 10.32
C CYS A 129 -21.46 -8.19 9.71
N ASP A 130 -20.35 -8.37 8.99
CA ASP A 130 -19.84 -9.69 8.60
C ASP A 130 -19.57 -10.52 9.87
N PRO A 131 -20.04 -11.77 9.96
CA PRO A 131 -19.86 -12.60 11.16
C PRO A 131 -18.42 -13.10 11.36
N TYR A 132 -17.51 -12.86 10.41
CA TYR A 132 -16.13 -13.31 10.44
C TYR A 132 -15.15 -12.13 10.53
N ASP A 133 -13.94 -12.42 11.00
CA ASP A 133 -12.82 -11.50 10.94
C ASP A 133 -12.31 -11.33 9.50
N ARG A 134 -12.27 -10.08 9.03
CA ARG A 134 -11.84 -9.72 7.68
C ARG A 134 -10.67 -8.76 7.74
N VAL A 135 -9.72 -8.94 6.86
CA VAL A 135 -8.59 -8.03 6.74
C VAL A 135 -9.00 -6.81 5.92
N GLY A 136 -8.63 -5.66 6.40
CA GLY A 136 -8.80 -4.39 5.72
C GLY A 136 -7.94 -3.30 6.34
N GLY A 137 -8.27 -2.07 6.05
CA GLY A 137 -7.57 -0.91 6.59
C GLY A 137 -7.74 0.34 5.74
N VAL A 138 -6.91 1.30 6.05
CA VAL A 138 -6.89 2.59 5.36
C VAL A 138 -5.52 2.80 4.74
N LYS A 139 -5.51 3.21 3.48
CA LYS A 139 -4.33 3.72 2.80
C LYS A 139 -4.47 5.21 2.59
N VAL A 140 -3.34 5.88 2.47
CA VAL A 140 -3.24 7.30 2.13
C VAL A 140 -2.36 7.46 0.91
N ARG A 141 -2.68 8.43 0.06
CA ARG A 141 -1.88 8.75 -1.12
C ARG A 141 -0.97 9.93 -0.79
N ASN A 142 0.34 9.75 -1.01
CA ASN A 142 1.29 10.84 -0.82
C ASN A 142 1.26 11.84 -2.00
N TYR A 143 1.99 12.95 -1.85
CA TYR A 143 2.08 14.00 -2.86
C TYR A 143 2.82 13.56 -4.16
N ARG A 144 3.54 12.42 -4.12
CA ARG A 144 4.14 11.80 -5.33
C ARG A 144 3.15 10.88 -6.07
N GLY A 145 1.92 10.74 -5.55
CA GLY A 145 0.90 9.88 -6.13
C GLY A 145 0.97 8.41 -5.71
N GLU A 146 1.81 8.06 -4.75
CA GLU A 146 2.00 6.69 -4.26
C GLU A 146 1.04 6.37 -3.13
N TRP A 147 0.49 5.16 -3.14
CA TRP A 147 -0.35 4.66 -2.07
C TRP A 147 0.48 4.01 -0.98
N MET A 148 0.15 4.30 0.28
CA MET A 148 0.79 3.72 1.46
C MET A 148 -0.27 3.25 2.45
N GLU A 149 -0.05 2.11 3.08
CA GLU A 149 -0.90 1.66 4.18
C GLU A 149 -0.72 2.59 5.39
N LEU A 150 -1.76 3.33 5.76
CA LEU A 150 -1.77 4.16 6.96
C LEU A 150 -1.87 3.28 8.21
N PHE A 151 -2.83 2.34 8.20
CA PHE A 151 -2.95 1.27 9.19
C PHE A 151 -3.76 0.10 8.64
N ARG A 152 -3.53 -1.08 9.21
CA ARG A 152 -4.28 -2.30 8.96
C ARG A 152 -5.22 -2.58 10.11
N TYR A 153 -6.45 -2.97 9.79
CA TYR A 153 -7.46 -3.36 10.76
C TYR A 153 -7.99 -4.74 10.40
N THR A 154 -8.30 -5.54 11.41
CA THR A 154 -9.04 -6.78 11.19
C THR A 154 -10.39 -6.67 11.88
N THR A 155 -11.46 -6.89 11.12
CA THR A 155 -12.81 -6.69 11.64
C THR A 155 -13.12 -7.62 12.79
N PRO A 156 -13.96 -7.21 13.75
CA PRO A 156 -14.45 -8.08 14.80
C PRO A 156 -15.53 -9.04 14.27
N PHE A 157 -15.77 -10.11 15.00
CA PHE A 157 -16.79 -11.10 14.66
C PHE A 157 -18.21 -10.58 14.90
N GLY A 158 -18.81 -9.96 13.89
CA GLY A 158 -20.23 -9.60 13.85
C GLY A 158 -20.63 -8.43 14.76
N VAL A 159 -19.72 -7.55 15.13
CA VAL A 159 -19.97 -6.39 15.98
C VAL A 159 -19.22 -5.15 15.42
N GLU A 160 -19.60 -3.97 15.88
CA GLU A 160 -18.92 -2.70 15.65
C GLU A 160 -17.90 -2.45 16.77
N CYS A 161 -16.76 -1.83 16.44
CA CYS A 161 -15.74 -1.48 17.42
C CYS A 161 -14.94 -0.27 16.98
N GLU A 162 -14.15 0.27 17.90
CA GLU A 162 -13.25 1.40 17.64
C GLU A 162 -11.84 1.08 18.10
N ASP A 163 -10.83 1.71 17.51
CA ASP A 163 -9.44 1.63 17.95
C ASP A 163 -8.68 2.89 17.54
N ASN A 164 -7.49 3.06 18.07
CA ASN A 164 -6.64 4.21 17.84
C ASN A 164 -5.22 3.80 17.45
N VAL A 165 -4.60 4.61 16.59
CA VAL A 165 -3.19 4.42 16.22
C VAL A 165 -2.49 5.77 16.05
N ASP A 166 -1.22 5.81 16.48
CA ASP A 166 -0.34 6.95 16.22
C ASP A 166 0.09 6.95 14.74
N VAL A 167 -0.24 8.02 14.04
CA VAL A 167 0.10 8.25 12.63
C VAL A 167 0.94 9.51 12.44
N THR A 168 1.61 9.98 13.49
CA THR A 168 2.45 11.18 13.47
C THR A 168 3.53 11.11 12.39
N ASP A 169 4.04 9.93 12.08
CA ASP A 169 5.00 9.71 11.00
C ASP A 169 4.49 10.11 9.61
N PHE A 170 3.18 10.18 9.44
CA PHE A 170 2.54 10.62 8.21
C PHE A 170 2.19 12.10 8.21
N SER A 171 2.71 12.91 9.15
CA SER A 171 2.33 14.31 9.34
C SER A 171 2.45 15.14 8.06
N SER A 172 3.50 14.96 7.26
CA SER A 172 3.66 15.69 6.00
C SER A 172 2.70 15.26 4.89
N VAL A 173 2.11 14.07 4.99
CA VAL A 173 1.08 13.58 4.05
C VAL A 173 -0.31 13.95 4.53
N LEU A 174 -0.55 13.97 5.85
CA LEU A 174 -1.85 14.23 6.46
C LEU A 174 -2.14 15.74 6.55
N GLN A 175 -2.06 16.45 5.43
CA GLN A 175 -2.34 17.87 5.34
C GLN A 175 -2.87 18.30 3.96
N GLY A 176 -3.64 19.36 3.92
CA GLY A 176 -4.24 19.84 2.68
C GLY A 176 -5.35 18.91 2.16
N LEU A 177 -5.42 18.68 0.87
CA LEU A 177 -6.38 17.74 0.27
C LEU A 177 -5.74 16.36 0.18
N VAL A 178 -6.21 15.43 1.00
CA VAL A 178 -5.66 14.07 1.14
C VAL A 178 -6.63 13.06 0.54
N GLU A 179 -6.10 12.16 -0.29
CA GLU A 179 -6.87 11.04 -0.83
C GLU A 179 -6.66 9.81 0.05
N PHE A 180 -7.76 9.21 0.53
CA PHE A 180 -7.76 7.96 1.28
C PHE A 180 -8.40 6.84 0.45
N GLU A 181 -7.91 5.62 0.65
CA GLU A 181 -8.53 4.39 0.18
C GLU A 181 -8.90 3.55 1.40
N LEU A 182 -10.19 3.33 1.59
CA LEU A 182 -10.70 2.29 2.47
C LEU A 182 -10.68 0.98 1.69
N TYR A 183 -10.12 -0.09 2.27
CA TYR A 183 -10.14 -1.41 1.66
C TYR A 183 -10.51 -2.46 2.70
N PHE A 184 -11.47 -3.32 2.38
CA PHE A 184 -11.88 -4.43 3.22
C PHE A 184 -12.33 -5.61 2.39
N GLU A 185 -11.85 -6.78 2.73
CA GLU A 185 -12.46 -8.03 2.31
C GLU A 185 -13.80 -8.16 3.03
N SER A 186 -14.91 -8.26 2.31
CA SER A 186 -16.25 -8.47 2.87
C SER A 186 -17.00 -9.44 1.97
N TRP A 187 -17.57 -10.47 2.57
CA TRP A 187 -18.26 -11.53 1.84
C TRP A 187 -19.68 -11.76 2.35
N ASP A 188 -19.93 -11.38 3.60
CA ASP A 188 -21.20 -11.54 4.30
C ASP A 188 -21.61 -10.19 4.95
N GLY A 189 -22.83 -10.12 5.47
CA GLY A 189 -23.35 -8.87 6.03
C GLY A 189 -23.70 -7.83 4.96
N SER A 190 -23.82 -6.57 5.36
CA SER A 190 -24.14 -5.45 4.46
C SER A 190 -22.90 -4.69 4.01
N GLY A 191 -21.77 -4.87 4.70
CA GLY A 191 -20.52 -4.16 4.48
C GLY A 191 -20.20 -3.16 5.60
N TYR A 192 -19.26 -2.27 5.33
CA TYR A 192 -18.67 -1.36 6.31
C TYR A 192 -18.76 0.09 5.85
N GLU A 193 -19.07 0.98 6.79
CA GLU A 193 -19.17 2.44 6.63
C GLU A 193 -18.47 3.16 7.78
N PRO A 194 -17.14 3.01 7.91
CA PRO A 194 -16.40 3.49 9.06
C PRO A 194 -16.28 5.00 9.11
N THR A 195 -15.95 5.50 10.31
CA THR A 195 -15.54 6.89 10.56
C THR A 195 -14.05 6.96 10.86
N LEU A 196 -13.36 7.95 10.33
CA LEU A 196 -11.96 8.25 10.63
C LEU A 196 -11.79 9.69 11.07
N THR A 197 -11.34 9.87 12.30
CA THR A 197 -11.05 11.17 12.91
C THR A 197 -9.55 11.25 13.24
N PHE A 198 -8.90 12.36 12.88
CA PHE A 198 -7.56 12.67 13.31
C PHE A 198 -7.58 13.60 14.51
N GLU A 199 -7.07 13.11 15.64
CA GLU A 199 -6.83 13.92 16.85
C GLU A 199 -5.42 14.51 16.75
N MET A 200 -5.33 15.82 16.48
CA MET A 200 -4.07 16.54 16.29
C MET A 200 -3.71 17.32 17.54
N THR A 201 -2.61 16.96 18.19
CA THR A 201 -2.12 17.62 19.40
C THR A 201 -1.09 18.67 19.05
N LYS A 202 -1.36 19.92 19.40
CA LYS A 202 -0.46 21.05 19.23
C LYS A 202 0.87 20.81 19.95
N GLY A 203 1.95 21.09 19.27
CA GLY A 203 3.30 21.04 19.83
C GLY A 203 4.34 21.10 18.71
N THR A 204 5.58 21.36 19.10
CA THR A 204 6.70 21.34 18.16
C THR A 204 7.25 19.92 18.10
N PRO A 205 7.17 19.22 16.95
CA PRO A 205 7.82 17.94 16.77
C PRO A 205 9.35 18.09 16.71
N ASP A 206 10.08 17.00 16.89
CA ASP A 206 11.54 16.99 16.77
C ASP A 206 12.00 17.37 15.36
N TYR A 207 11.22 16.99 14.35
CA TYR A 207 11.45 17.29 12.93
C TYR A 207 10.17 17.87 12.29
N ALA A 208 10.36 18.94 11.51
CA ALA A 208 9.24 19.63 10.87
C ALA A 208 8.63 18.84 9.70
N TYR A 209 9.42 17.97 9.07
CA TYR A 209 9.01 17.19 7.90
C TYR A 209 9.27 15.71 8.11
N THR A 210 8.34 14.90 7.61
CA THR A 210 8.44 13.44 7.57
C THR A 210 8.18 12.95 6.15
N ASN A 211 9.02 12.07 5.64
CA ASN A 211 8.77 11.34 4.41
C ASN A 211 8.56 9.87 4.71
N VAL A 212 7.62 9.24 4.03
CA VAL A 212 7.31 7.82 4.16
C VAL A 212 7.43 7.17 2.79
N ASP A 213 8.31 6.19 2.67
CA ASP A 213 8.49 5.36 1.48
C ASP A 213 8.10 3.93 1.80
N GLU A 214 7.06 3.38 1.14
CA GLU A 214 6.66 1.99 1.35
C GLU A 214 7.54 1.08 0.50
N ILE A 215 8.41 0.32 1.16
CA ILE A 215 9.43 -0.53 0.52
C ILE A 215 8.99 -1.98 0.36
N TRP A 216 8.07 -2.44 1.20
CA TRP A 216 7.42 -3.74 1.09
C TRP A 216 5.92 -3.58 1.28
N PHE A 217 5.13 -4.07 0.36
CA PHE A 217 3.68 -4.12 0.49
C PHE A 217 3.13 -5.31 -0.30
N ASP A 218 3.12 -6.49 0.31
CA ASP A 218 2.64 -7.71 -0.34
C ASP A 218 2.21 -8.78 0.67
N ILE A 219 1.68 -9.88 0.13
CA ILE A 219 1.32 -11.10 0.85
C ILE A 219 2.33 -12.17 0.47
N TYR A 220 3.14 -12.58 1.44
CA TYR A 220 4.22 -13.53 1.23
C TYR A 220 3.88 -14.91 1.81
N PRO A 221 4.17 -16.01 1.08
CA PRO A 221 4.08 -17.36 1.62
C PRO A 221 4.94 -17.51 2.87
N PHE A 222 4.43 -18.23 3.87
CA PHE A 222 5.16 -18.51 5.10
C PHE A 222 5.35 -20.02 5.29
N GLY A 223 6.61 -20.44 5.43
CA GLY A 223 6.97 -21.85 5.58
C GLY A 223 7.03 -22.65 4.28
N ASP A 224 7.05 -21.98 3.12
CA ASP A 224 7.21 -22.64 1.82
C ASP A 224 8.62 -23.22 1.67
N TYR A 225 8.72 -24.52 1.44
CA TYR A 225 9.99 -25.24 1.24
C TYR A 225 10.75 -24.80 -0.01
N ALA A 226 10.04 -24.31 -1.03
CA ALA A 226 10.66 -23.83 -2.26
C ALA A 226 11.29 -22.44 -2.09
N ASN A 227 10.70 -21.60 -1.23
CA ASN A 227 11.18 -20.26 -0.94
C ASN A 227 10.83 -19.84 0.48
N GLN A 228 11.73 -20.12 1.42
CA GLN A 228 11.52 -19.80 2.86
C GLN A 228 11.66 -18.31 3.18
N GLN A 229 12.28 -17.53 2.29
CA GLN A 229 12.55 -16.11 2.48
C GLN A 229 12.06 -15.32 1.28
N PRO A 230 10.74 -15.16 1.11
CA PRO A 230 10.16 -14.58 -0.10
C PRO A 230 10.22 -13.04 -0.12
N VAL A 231 10.48 -12.39 1.01
CA VAL A 231 10.55 -10.92 1.06
C VAL A 231 11.85 -10.45 0.40
N PRO A 232 11.78 -9.58 -0.61
CA PRO A 232 12.98 -9.14 -1.32
C PRO A 232 13.88 -8.28 -0.42
N GLU A 233 15.19 -8.39 -0.62
CA GLU A 233 16.17 -7.45 -0.07
C GLU A 233 16.07 -6.11 -0.82
N ILE A 234 16.11 -5.01 -0.08
CA ILE A 234 15.97 -3.64 -0.61
C ILE A 234 17.22 -2.84 -0.28
N ASP A 235 17.90 -2.30 -1.26
CA ASP A 235 18.91 -1.25 -1.07
C ASP A 235 18.18 0.10 -1.09
N TYR A 236 17.99 0.70 0.10
CA TYR A 236 17.33 1.97 0.27
C TYR A 236 18.36 3.09 0.37
N ILE A 237 18.25 4.09 -0.50
CA ILE A 237 19.11 5.25 -0.54
C ILE A 237 18.37 6.42 0.12
N PHE A 238 18.92 6.94 1.22
CA PHE A 238 18.36 8.11 1.90
C PHE A 238 18.60 9.39 1.07
N THR A 239 17.66 10.34 1.16
CA THR A 239 17.92 11.69 0.62
C THR A 239 19.05 12.36 1.42
N GLU A 240 19.81 13.25 0.78
CA GLU A 240 20.95 13.97 1.39
C GLU A 240 20.56 14.74 2.66
N ASN A 241 19.29 15.18 2.73
CA ASN A 241 18.79 15.98 3.85
C ASN A 241 18.12 15.16 4.95
N THR A 242 18.19 13.84 4.91
CA THR A 242 17.67 12.99 5.99
C THR A 242 18.52 13.17 7.26
N GLU A 243 17.89 13.52 8.38
CA GLU A 243 18.55 13.71 9.67
C GLU A 243 18.40 12.47 10.57
N ALA A 244 17.25 11.80 10.49
CA ALA A 244 16.96 10.55 11.20
C ALA A 244 16.06 9.66 10.34
N ALA A 245 16.08 8.36 10.62
CA ALA A 245 15.22 7.42 9.93
C ALA A 245 14.81 6.23 10.81
N LYS A 246 13.69 5.59 10.49
CA LYS A 246 13.30 4.30 11.06
C LYS A 246 12.64 3.40 10.01
N LEU A 247 12.72 2.10 10.24
CA LEU A 247 11.89 1.12 9.57
C LEU A 247 10.63 0.91 10.40
N LYS A 248 9.47 1.20 9.82
CA LYS A 248 8.15 0.95 10.38
C LYS A 248 7.57 -0.29 9.71
N LEU A 249 7.26 -1.33 10.51
CA LEU A 249 6.65 -2.56 10.03
C LEU A 249 5.24 -2.74 10.59
N VAL A 250 4.31 -3.10 9.69
CA VAL A 250 3.00 -3.65 10.04
C VAL A 250 2.92 -5.03 9.40
N THR A 251 2.96 -6.06 10.22
CA THR A 251 2.93 -7.45 9.75
C THR A 251 1.84 -8.23 10.44
N SER A 252 1.20 -9.11 9.71
CA SER A 252 0.13 -9.96 10.24
C SER A 252 0.12 -11.32 9.56
N GLY A 253 0.13 -12.38 10.37
CA GLY A 253 0.02 -13.75 9.88
C GLY A 253 -1.44 -14.14 9.65
N HIS A 254 -1.71 -14.77 8.52
CA HIS A 254 -3.06 -15.19 8.11
C HIS A 254 -3.05 -16.58 7.53
N ASN A 255 -4.23 -17.14 7.44
CA ASN A 255 -4.52 -18.50 7.02
C ASN A 255 -3.98 -19.55 7.99
N TRP A 256 -4.68 -20.63 8.07
CA TRP A 256 -4.31 -21.80 8.87
C TRP A 256 -4.82 -23.06 8.20
N SER A 257 -4.09 -24.15 8.36
CA SER A 257 -4.55 -25.46 7.94
C SER A 257 -4.57 -26.43 9.13
N SER A 258 -5.48 -27.40 9.10
CA SER A 258 -5.55 -28.44 10.10
C SER A 258 -4.56 -29.55 9.76
N GLY A 259 -3.26 -29.32 10.01
CA GLY A 259 -2.21 -30.30 9.73
C GLY A 259 -2.29 -31.57 10.56
N SER A 260 -1.70 -32.65 10.03
CA SER A 260 -1.76 -33.99 10.61
C SER A 260 -1.17 -34.11 12.01
N ASN A 261 -0.25 -33.24 12.39
CA ASN A 261 0.41 -33.25 13.68
C ASN A 261 -0.18 -32.24 14.67
N ASN A 262 -1.25 -31.57 14.28
CA ASN A 262 -1.82 -30.50 15.06
C ASN A 262 -3.08 -30.92 15.80
N THR A 263 -2.94 -31.20 17.07
CA THR A 263 -4.06 -31.50 17.94
C THR A 263 -4.90 -30.27 18.28
N ASN A 264 -4.42 -29.06 17.97
CA ASN A 264 -5.03 -27.79 18.35
C ASN A 264 -5.43 -26.92 17.16
N ASN A 265 -5.36 -27.40 15.92
CA ASN A 265 -5.62 -26.64 14.67
C ASN A 265 -4.75 -25.41 14.48
N THR A 266 -3.59 -25.32 15.12
CA THR A 266 -2.72 -24.12 15.09
C THR A 266 -1.29 -24.40 14.67
N GLY A 267 -0.87 -25.65 14.47
CA GLY A 267 0.53 -26.02 14.26
C GLY A 267 1.14 -25.59 12.94
N ASN A 268 0.33 -25.44 11.88
CA ASN A 268 0.78 -25.05 10.55
C ASN A 268 0.20 -23.70 10.12
N ALA A 269 -0.16 -22.84 11.07
CA ALA A 269 -0.90 -21.64 10.77
C ALA A 269 -0.05 -20.40 11.00
N ALA A 270 0.14 -19.57 9.98
CA ALA A 270 0.74 -18.25 10.18
C ALA A 270 -0.07 -17.40 11.17
N GLU A 271 -1.40 -17.54 11.16
CA GLU A 271 -2.30 -16.79 12.02
C GLU A 271 -2.06 -17.03 13.50
N PHE A 272 -1.78 -18.29 13.89
CA PHE A 272 -1.64 -18.70 15.29
C PHE A 272 -0.21 -19.18 15.64
N TYR A 273 0.76 -18.84 14.83
CA TYR A 273 2.16 -19.19 15.08
C TYR A 273 2.92 -18.03 15.70
N GLU A 274 3.46 -18.23 16.89
CA GLU A 274 4.30 -17.27 17.58
C GLU A 274 5.71 -17.29 16.97
N ALA A 275 6.01 -16.33 16.11
CA ALA A 275 7.25 -16.26 15.37
C ALA A 275 8.17 -15.14 15.87
N THR A 276 9.47 -15.32 15.66
CA THR A 276 10.44 -14.22 15.77
C THR A 276 11.14 -14.04 14.42
N HIS A 277 10.73 -12.99 13.71
CA HIS A 277 11.36 -12.57 12.47
C HIS A 277 12.58 -11.68 12.75
N ASN A 278 13.51 -11.63 11.82
CA ASN A 278 14.73 -10.86 11.96
C ASN A 278 14.77 -9.70 10.96
N ILE A 279 15.23 -8.55 11.38
CA ILE A 279 15.57 -7.45 10.48
C ILE A 279 17.08 -7.40 10.35
N LYS A 280 17.58 -7.53 9.12
CA LYS A 280 19.00 -7.38 8.80
C LYS A 280 19.21 -6.05 8.10
N VAL A 281 20.28 -5.38 8.48
CA VAL A 281 20.77 -4.19 7.81
C VAL A 281 22.19 -4.45 7.36
N ASN A 282 22.48 -4.22 6.09
CA ASN A 282 23.78 -4.50 5.48
C ASN A 282 24.27 -5.93 5.74
N GLY A 283 23.37 -6.90 5.61
CA GLY A 283 23.64 -8.33 5.80
C GLY A 283 23.75 -8.78 7.28
N THR A 284 23.75 -7.85 8.23
CA THR A 284 23.87 -8.17 9.66
C THR A 284 22.50 -8.11 10.33
N LYS A 285 22.16 -9.13 11.13
CA LYS A 285 20.96 -9.10 11.98
C LYS A 285 21.13 -8.01 13.04
N VAL A 286 20.20 -7.04 13.02
CA VAL A 286 20.23 -5.89 13.95
C VAL A 286 19.06 -5.92 14.92
N PHE A 287 17.86 -6.31 14.44
CA PHE A 287 16.65 -6.31 15.25
C PHE A 287 15.91 -7.64 15.16
N ASP A 288 15.11 -7.91 16.20
CA ASP A 288 14.14 -8.99 16.25
C ASP A 288 12.72 -8.41 16.29
N GLN A 289 11.82 -9.00 15.53
CA GLN A 289 10.40 -8.74 15.64
C GLN A 289 9.71 -9.99 16.21
N HIS A 290 9.25 -9.90 17.44
CA HIS A 290 8.41 -10.93 18.03
C HIS A 290 6.98 -10.73 17.55
N LEU A 291 6.59 -11.49 16.53
CA LEU A 291 5.29 -11.39 15.88
C LEU A 291 4.24 -12.19 16.68
N TRP A 292 3.78 -11.60 17.77
CA TRP A 292 2.75 -12.17 18.62
C TRP A 292 1.93 -11.12 19.32
N ARG A 293 0.60 -11.31 19.40
CA ARG A 293 -0.30 -10.41 20.10
C ARG A 293 -1.29 -11.21 20.97
N GLN A 294 -1.42 -10.81 22.23
CA GLN A 294 -2.46 -11.31 23.11
C GLN A 294 -3.79 -10.63 22.78
N CYS A 295 -4.82 -11.43 22.52
CA CYS A 295 -6.14 -10.91 22.14
C CYS A 295 -7.19 -11.03 23.27
N ASN A 296 -6.83 -11.60 24.40
CA ASN A 296 -7.70 -11.67 25.59
C ASN A 296 -6.94 -11.15 26.83
N PRO A 297 -7.32 -9.96 27.43
CA PRO A 297 -8.39 -9.10 26.96
C PRO A 297 -8.11 -8.51 25.56
N ASN A 298 -9.15 -8.11 24.82
CA ASN A 298 -8.98 -7.51 23.50
C ASN A 298 -8.27 -6.16 23.64
N PRO A 299 -7.25 -5.85 22.81
CA PRO A 299 -6.47 -4.63 22.94
C PRO A 299 -7.25 -3.33 22.72
N ALA A 300 -8.34 -3.40 21.97
CA ALA A 300 -9.24 -2.27 21.69
C ALA A 300 -10.55 -2.33 22.51
N ASP A 301 -10.58 -3.16 23.58
CA ASP A 301 -11.79 -3.42 24.36
C ASP A 301 -13.00 -3.91 23.54
N CYS A 302 -12.75 -4.37 22.30
CA CYS A 302 -13.76 -4.87 21.39
C CYS A 302 -14.37 -6.18 21.89
N GLN A 303 -15.37 -6.10 22.72
CA GLN A 303 -16.10 -7.24 23.29
C GLN A 303 -17.52 -6.84 23.78
N PRO A 304 -18.48 -7.78 23.82
CA PRO A 304 -18.30 -9.18 23.42
C PRO A 304 -18.32 -9.35 21.89
N GLN A 305 -17.48 -10.25 21.38
CA GLN A 305 -17.50 -10.71 19.98
C GLN A 305 -17.90 -12.19 19.96
N ASN A 306 -18.35 -12.68 18.81
CA ASN A 306 -18.49 -14.09 18.52
C ASN A 306 -17.14 -14.71 18.08
N GLY A 307 -17.13 -15.96 17.67
CA GLY A 307 -15.98 -16.62 17.05
C GLY A 307 -14.79 -16.85 17.98
N THR A 308 -13.60 -16.83 17.38
CA THR A 308 -12.33 -17.18 18.04
C THR A 308 -11.51 -15.98 18.49
N TRP A 309 -12.15 -14.85 18.76
CA TRP A 309 -11.48 -13.59 19.10
C TRP A 309 -10.51 -13.69 20.28
N THR A 310 -10.74 -14.63 21.22
CA THR A 310 -9.89 -14.83 22.39
C THR A 310 -8.55 -15.50 22.10
N TYR A 311 -8.37 -16.04 20.88
CA TYR A 311 -7.12 -16.68 20.49
C TYR A 311 -6.07 -15.63 20.19
N HIS A 312 -4.87 -15.83 20.74
CA HIS A 312 -3.72 -14.99 20.44
C HIS A 312 -3.27 -15.22 19.00
N ARG A 313 -2.76 -14.18 18.36
CA ARG A 313 -2.46 -14.18 16.92
C ARG A 313 -1.15 -13.50 16.56
N SER A 314 -0.68 -13.79 15.37
CA SER A 314 0.54 -13.24 14.80
C SER A 314 0.32 -11.78 14.36
N GLY A 315 0.52 -10.85 15.30
CA GLY A 315 0.57 -9.40 15.04
C GLY A 315 -0.75 -8.64 14.99
N TRP A 316 -1.91 -9.32 15.17
CA TRP A 316 -3.23 -8.69 15.09
C TRP A 316 -4.23 -9.33 16.05
N CYS A 317 -5.35 -8.66 16.26
CA CYS A 317 -6.52 -9.23 16.96
C CYS A 317 -7.80 -8.78 16.27
N PRO A 318 -8.87 -9.61 16.24
CA PRO A 318 -10.16 -9.18 15.71
C PRO A 318 -10.70 -7.95 16.45
N GLY A 319 -11.15 -6.94 15.70
CA GLY A 319 -11.64 -5.69 16.25
C GLY A 319 -10.54 -4.74 16.73
N SER A 320 -9.31 -4.87 16.21
CA SER A 320 -8.25 -3.91 16.53
C SER A 320 -7.32 -3.64 15.33
N ILE A 321 -6.66 -2.50 15.39
CA ILE A 321 -5.58 -2.14 14.47
C ILE A 321 -4.39 -3.07 14.70
N ALA A 322 -3.76 -3.54 13.62
CA ALA A 322 -2.60 -4.42 13.67
C ALA A 322 -1.42 -3.75 14.40
N MET A 323 -0.59 -4.55 15.04
CA MET A 323 0.60 -4.04 15.72
C MET A 323 1.54 -3.33 14.75
N VAL A 324 2.17 -2.27 15.24
CA VAL A 324 3.22 -1.52 14.54
C VAL A 324 4.54 -1.73 15.29
N TRP A 325 5.60 -1.99 14.55
CA TRP A 325 6.97 -2.06 15.06
C TRP A 325 7.82 -0.99 14.42
N ASP A 326 8.57 -0.24 15.24
CA ASP A 326 9.50 0.78 14.80
C ASP A 326 10.93 0.33 15.14
N PHE A 327 11.84 0.39 14.16
CA PHE A 327 13.25 0.03 14.29
C PHE A 327 14.10 1.20 13.82
N ASP A 328 14.96 1.71 14.70
CA ASP A 328 15.80 2.88 14.45
C ASP A 328 16.87 2.59 13.39
N LEU A 329 16.85 3.36 12.30
CA LEU A 329 17.85 3.31 11.23
C LEU A 329 18.76 4.54 11.19
N THR A 330 18.66 5.46 12.16
CA THR A 330 19.36 6.75 12.15
C THR A 330 20.88 6.58 12.01
N ASP A 331 21.46 5.55 12.60
CA ASP A 331 22.90 5.28 12.47
C ASP A 331 23.35 5.01 11.03
N TYR A 332 22.45 4.58 10.14
CA TYR A 332 22.75 4.26 8.73
C TYR A 332 22.55 5.46 7.79
N VAL A 333 21.85 6.50 8.24
CA VAL A 333 21.62 7.72 7.43
C VAL A 333 22.92 8.36 7.01
N LYS A 334 23.91 8.40 7.89
CA LYS A 334 25.25 8.95 7.60
C LYS A 334 25.99 8.24 6.47
N ASP A 335 25.68 6.96 6.22
CA ASP A 335 26.28 6.14 5.18
C ASP A 335 25.59 6.35 3.81
N GLY A 336 24.45 7.07 3.81
CA GLY A 336 23.67 7.43 2.65
C GLY A 336 22.73 6.32 2.15
N ASN A 337 22.93 5.05 2.56
CA ASN A 337 22.07 3.94 2.20
C ASN A 337 22.03 2.86 3.29
N ALA A 338 21.02 2.00 3.18
CA ALA A 338 20.89 0.79 4.01
C ALA A 338 20.29 -0.35 3.19
N VAL A 339 20.98 -1.48 3.16
CA VAL A 339 20.44 -2.72 2.58
C VAL A 339 19.56 -3.39 3.63
N LEU A 340 18.26 -3.41 3.40
CA LEU A 340 17.24 -3.89 4.34
C LEU A 340 16.74 -5.27 3.91
N PHE A 341 16.72 -6.21 4.82
CA PHE A 341 16.16 -7.54 4.61
C PHE A 341 15.30 -7.96 5.79
N TYR A 342 14.03 -8.24 5.52
CA TYR A 342 13.10 -8.79 6.50
C TYR A 342 13.07 -10.31 6.36
N GLN A 343 13.79 -10.98 7.26
CA GLN A 343 13.93 -12.42 7.28
C GLN A 343 12.84 -13.05 8.12
N PHE A 344 12.00 -13.87 7.52
CA PHE A 344 11.03 -14.68 8.26
C PHE A 344 11.74 -15.66 9.19
N ASP A 345 11.00 -16.08 10.25
CA ASP A 345 11.51 -17.06 11.21
C ASP A 345 12.01 -18.32 10.47
N PRO A 346 13.33 -18.57 10.45
CA PRO A 346 13.89 -19.68 9.68
C PRO A 346 13.59 -21.06 10.27
N SER A 347 13.04 -21.10 11.47
CA SER A 347 12.68 -22.35 12.15
C SER A 347 11.28 -22.85 11.76
N TYR A 348 10.44 -21.97 11.17
CA TYR A 348 9.11 -22.37 10.73
C TYR A 348 9.13 -22.98 9.34
N LEU A 349 8.57 -24.17 9.24
CA LEU A 349 8.28 -24.87 7.99
C LEU A 349 6.85 -25.40 8.06
N ASP A 350 6.08 -25.15 7.01
CA ASP A 350 4.72 -25.66 6.94
C ASP A 350 4.72 -27.14 6.51
N GLU A 351 4.49 -28.04 7.45
CA GLU A 351 4.46 -29.48 7.19
C GLU A 351 3.40 -29.94 6.18
N CYS A 352 2.38 -29.09 5.97
CA CYS A 352 1.31 -29.35 5.01
C CYS A 352 1.50 -28.60 3.68
N HIS A 353 2.57 -27.83 3.53
CA HIS A 353 2.78 -27.04 2.32
C HIS A 353 2.85 -27.92 1.07
N PRO A 354 2.22 -27.56 -0.07
CA PRO A 354 2.26 -28.34 -1.31
C PRO A 354 3.67 -28.65 -1.81
N ASN A 355 4.65 -27.81 -1.52
CA ASN A 355 6.06 -27.98 -1.87
C ASN A 355 6.84 -28.79 -0.83
N HIS A 356 6.20 -29.31 0.23
CA HIS A 356 6.86 -30.20 1.19
C HIS A 356 7.31 -31.49 0.49
N PRO A 357 8.59 -31.89 0.60
CA PRO A 357 9.14 -33.01 -0.19
C PRO A 357 8.45 -34.36 0.14
N ASP A 358 8.03 -34.54 1.38
CA ASP A 358 7.47 -35.80 1.86
C ASP A 358 5.94 -35.75 2.07
N CYS A 359 5.30 -34.60 1.92
CA CYS A 359 3.85 -34.46 2.07
C CYS A 359 3.13 -34.58 0.73
N LYS A 360 2.31 -35.63 0.63
CA LYS A 360 1.28 -35.76 -0.42
C LYS A 360 -0.03 -35.95 0.32
N ASP A 361 -0.87 -34.90 0.29
CA ASP A 361 -2.13 -34.90 1.00
C ASP A 361 -2.97 -36.15 0.68
N GLY A 362 -3.53 -36.78 1.73
CA GLY A 362 -4.26 -38.02 1.64
C GLY A 362 -3.42 -39.28 1.37
N VAL A 363 -2.08 -39.16 1.22
CA VAL A 363 -1.16 -40.29 0.97
C VAL A 363 -0.10 -40.41 2.06
N THR A 364 0.77 -39.42 2.20
CA THR A 364 1.87 -39.42 3.18
C THR A 364 1.62 -38.47 4.34
N CYS A 365 0.74 -37.50 4.17
CA CYS A 365 0.20 -36.63 5.19
C CYS A 365 -1.33 -36.59 5.09
N VAL A 366 -2.02 -36.42 6.21
CA VAL A 366 -3.47 -36.41 6.28
C VAL A 366 -3.95 -35.19 7.05
N LYS A 367 -5.13 -34.70 6.72
CA LYS A 367 -5.76 -33.51 7.32
C LYS A 367 -4.99 -32.20 7.01
N CYS A 368 -4.31 -32.13 5.87
CA CYS A 368 -3.80 -30.89 5.36
C CYS A 368 -4.87 -30.23 4.49
N ASP A 369 -5.23 -28.99 4.82
CA ASP A 369 -6.16 -28.18 4.04
C ASP A 369 -5.36 -27.40 2.99
N ALA A 370 -5.28 -27.96 1.79
CA ALA A 370 -4.42 -27.45 0.71
C ALA A 370 -4.75 -26.03 0.19
N PRO A 371 -5.98 -25.48 0.29
CA PRO A 371 -6.23 -24.12 -0.18
C PRO A 371 -5.76 -23.01 0.78
N ASP A 372 -5.48 -23.32 2.05
CA ASP A 372 -5.24 -22.31 3.09
C ASP A 372 -3.78 -22.27 3.54
N ASN A 373 -2.87 -22.13 2.57
CA ASN A 373 -1.45 -22.00 2.88
C ASN A 373 -1.18 -20.78 3.77
N PRO A 374 -0.32 -20.93 4.80
CA PRO A 374 0.08 -19.83 5.66
C PRO A 374 0.73 -18.69 4.90
N VAL A 375 0.34 -17.46 5.24
CA VAL A 375 0.89 -16.25 4.63
C VAL A 375 1.15 -15.18 5.68
N ILE A 376 2.14 -14.34 5.42
CA ILE A 376 2.40 -13.11 6.17
C ILE A 376 2.10 -11.92 5.25
N ARG A 377 1.20 -11.03 5.67
CA ARG A 377 0.99 -9.73 5.03
C ARG A 377 2.00 -8.75 5.60
N VAL A 378 2.86 -8.22 4.77
CA VAL A 378 3.92 -7.28 5.15
C VAL A 378 3.65 -5.92 4.55
N SER A 379 3.69 -4.89 5.39
CA SER A 379 3.80 -3.49 5.00
C SER A 379 5.01 -2.93 5.74
N GLY A 380 6.07 -2.65 5.00
CA GLY A 380 7.32 -2.11 5.52
C GLY A 380 7.61 -0.75 4.91
N LYS A 381 7.91 0.22 5.76
CA LYS A 381 8.11 1.62 5.36
C LYS A 381 9.41 2.13 5.95
N VAL A 382 10.18 2.85 5.14
CA VAL A 382 11.23 3.73 5.67
C VAL A 382 10.61 5.10 5.92
N VAL A 383 10.69 5.57 7.15
CA VAL A 383 10.30 6.91 7.54
C VAL A 383 11.56 7.73 7.72
N SER A 384 11.69 8.80 6.95
CA SER A 384 12.80 9.75 7.01
C SER A 384 12.34 11.07 7.61
N TYR A 385 13.14 11.65 8.46
CA TYR A 385 12.84 12.87 9.22
C TYR A 385 13.86 13.95 8.92
N SER A 386 13.41 15.21 8.82
CA SER A 386 14.29 16.37 8.68
C SER A 386 13.60 17.68 9.04
N ASN A 387 14.41 18.69 9.30
CA ASN A 387 13.96 20.10 9.32
C ASN A 387 14.10 20.77 7.95
N ASN A 388 14.62 20.07 6.94
CA ASN A 388 14.69 20.53 5.56
C ASN A 388 13.57 19.90 4.73
N VAL A 389 12.82 20.73 3.99
CA VAL A 389 11.70 20.31 3.14
C VAL A 389 12.10 19.32 2.03
N GLU A 390 13.34 19.34 1.60
CA GLU A 390 13.85 18.45 0.54
C GLU A 390 13.80 16.96 0.93
N VAL A 391 13.66 16.61 2.22
CA VAL A 391 13.41 15.22 2.64
C VAL A 391 12.15 14.65 2.00
N LEU A 392 11.21 15.52 1.62
CA LEU A 392 9.97 15.12 0.95
C LEU A 392 10.18 14.60 -0.48
N GLU A 393 11.33 14.79 -1.09
CA GLU A 393 11.66 14.15 -2.37
C GLU A 393 11.66 12.61 -2.25
N GLY A 394 11.82 12.11 -1.04
CA GLY A 394 11.82 10.68 -0.72
C GLY A 394 13.16 10.00 -1.02
N GLY A 395 13.33 8.84 -0.44
CA GLY A 395 14.45 7.95 -0.75
C GLY A 395 14.25 7.27 -2.11
N SER A 396 15.30 6.67 -2.62
CA SER A 396 15.23 5.81 -3.80
C SER A 396 15.52 4.36 -3.42
N ILE A 397 14.88 3.45 -4.13
CA ILE A 397 15.12 2.02 -4.00
C ILE A 397 16.01 1.64 -5.17
N ASP A 398 17.25 1.26 -4.88
CA ASP A 398 18.05 0.50 -5.83
C ASP A 398 17.64 -0.96 -5.65
N LEU A 399 16.76 -1.41 -6.51
CA LEU A 399 16.49 -2.82 -6.64
C LEU A 399 17.79 -3.43 -7.18
N GLN A 400 18.59 -3.99 -6.28
CA GLN A 400 19.54 -5.01 -6.70
C GLN A 400 18.68 -6.17 -7.27
N GLU A 401 18.20 -5.98 -8.48
CA GLU A 401 17.80 -7.10 -9.25
C GLU A 401 19.05 -7.99 -9.30
N ASN A 402 19.01 -9.10 -8.60
CA ASN A 402 19.87 -10.22 -8.92
C ASN A 402 19.49 -10.63 -10.35
N PHE A 403 19.98 -9.85 -11.32
CA PHE A 403 19.91 -10.23 -12.70
C PHE A 403 20.74 -11.50 -12.80
N ILE A 404 20.06 -12.64 -12.77
CA ILE A 404 20.58 -13.76 -13.51
C ILE A 404 20.53 -13.27 -14.95
N THR A 405 21.62 -12.64 -15.39
CA THR A 405 21.76 -12.16 -16.77
C THR A 405 21.85 -13.39 -17.64
N TYR A 406 20.73 -13.75 -18.23
CA TYR A 406 20.69 -14.67 -19.35
C TYR A 406 20.45 -13.86 -20.62
N ASN A 407 21.15 -14.21 -21.68
CA ASN A 407 20.93 -13.56 -22.95
C ASN A 407 19.70 -14.17 -23.61
N VAL A 408 18.79 -13.32 -24.04
CA VAL A 408 17.70 -13.74 -24.92
C VAL A 408 17.80 -12.97 -26.22
N ASP A 409 18.09 -13.67 -27.27
CA ASP A 409 18.07 -13.13 -28.62
C ASP A 409 16.68 -13.28 -29.23
N ILE A 410 16.18 -12.19 -29.81
CA ILE A 410 14.90 -12.16 -30.50
C ILE A 410 15.12 -11.66 -31.92
N PHE A 411 14.90 -12.54 -32.89
CA PHE A 411 15.21 -12.25 -34.30
C PHE A 411 14.28 -12.96 -35.29
N PRO A 412 14.11 -12.39 -36.51
CA PRO A 412 14.52 -11.07 -36.92
C PRO A 412 13.67 -9.97 -36.27
N ASN A 413 14.23 -8.78 -36.11
CA ASN A 413 13.49 -7.57 -35.76
C ASN A 413 13.87 -6.47 -36.75
N PRO A 414 12.95 -6.02 -37.63
CA PRO A 414 11.52 -6.43 -37.73
C PRO A 414 11.30 -7.85 -38.22
N ALA A 415 10.20 -8.47 -37.73
CA ALA A 415 9.71 -9.75 -38.19
C ALA A 415 8.52 -9.59 -39.15
N SER A 416 8.39 -10.49 -40.13
CA SER A 416 7.27 -10.49 -41.11
C SER A 416 6.35 -11.71 -40.98
N SER A 417 6.91 -12.87 -40.67
CA SER A 417 6.14 -14.11 -40.56
C SER A 417 6.60 -14.97 -39.39
N THR A 418 7.88 -14.97 -39.08
CA THR A 418 8.46 -15.82 -38.03
C THR A 418 9.31 -14.98 -37.11
N LEU A 419 9.16 -15.19 -35.81
CA LEU A 419 9.97 -14.61 -34.75
C LEU A 419 10.63 -15.74 -33.97
N ASN A 420 11.94 -15.67 -33.83
CA ASN A 420 12.74 -16.68 -33.15
C ASN A 420 13.20 -16.13 -31.79
N PHE A 421 13.23 -17.02 -30.82
CA PHE A 421 13.74 -16.78 -29.48
C PHE A 421 14.89 -17.78 -29.24
N SER A 422 15.99 -17.30 -28.70
CA SER A 422 17.11 -18.12 -28.28
C SER A 422 17.64 -17.63 -26.95
N SER A 423 17.92 -18.52 -26.01
CA SER A 423 18.40 -18.17 -24.66
C SER A 423 19.46 -19.14 -24.19
N ASP A 424 20.42 -18.64 -23.44
CA ASP A 424 21.41 -19.41 -22.68
C ASP A 424 20.94 -19.75 -21.25
N TYR A 425 19.67 -19.55 -20.94
CA TYR A 425 19.09 -19.89 -19.64
C TYR A 425 19.00 -21.42 -19.47
N GLU A 426 19.78 -21.97 -18.53
CA GLU A 426 19.87 -23.41 -18.29
C GLU A 426 18.99 -23.92 -17.15
N ASN A 427 18.34 -23.02 -16.37
CA ASN A 427 17.61 -23.38 -15.14
C ASN A 427 16.11 -23.60 -15.33
N GLY A 428 15.66 -23.90 -16.55
CA GLY A 428 14.25 -24.20 -16.83
C GLY A 428 13.66 -23.46 -18.02
N LYS A 429 12.33 -23.29 -18.02
CA LYS A 429 11.63 -22.65 -19.14
C LYS A 429 11.42 -21.16 -18.86
N LEU A 430 11.68 -20.35 -19.87
CA LEU A 430 11.30 -18.94 -19.89
C LEU A 430 9.87 -18.80 -20.38
N SER A 431 9.08 -18.00 -19.69
CA SER A 431 7.71 -17.61 -20.08
C SER A 431 7.75 -16.31 -20.87
N VAL A 432 7.13 -16.28 -22.04
CA VAL A 432 7.10 -15.11 -22.93
C VAL A 432 5.67 -14.62 -23.09
N LEU A 433 5.48 -13.31 -22.91
CA LEU A 433 4.27 -12.59 -23.24
C LEU A 433 4.57 -11.60 -24.37
N ILE A 434 3.76 -11.62 -25.43
CA ILE A 434 3.78 -10.59 -26.46
C ILE A 434 2.56 -9.69 -26.23
N LEU A 435 2.82 -8.39 -26.10
CA LEU A 435 1.82 -7.37 -25.84
C LEU A 435 1.73 -6.41 -27.02
N ASN A 436 0.53 -5.96 -27.35
CA ASN A 436 0.34 -4.87 -28.32
C ASN A 436 0.72 -3.51 -27.72
N SER A 437 0.62 -2.45 -28.50
CA SER A 437 0.91 -1.07 -28.08
C SER A 437 0.02 -0.55 -26.93
N GLN A 438 -1.11 -1.21 -26.66
CA GLN A 438 -2.03 -0.89 -25.56
C GLN A 438 -1.77 -1.75 -24.30
N GLY A 439 -0.69 -2.56 -24.30
CA GLY A 439 -0.36 -3.45 -23.18
C GLY A 439 -1.20 -4.70 -23.07
N GLN A 440 -2.08 -4.99 -24.05
CA GLN A 440 -2.91 -6.18 -24.06
C GLN A 440 -2.10 -7.39 -24.54
N GLU A 441 -2.24 -8.52 -23.86
CA GLU A 441 -1.62 -9.78 -24.25
C GLU A 441 -2.23 -10.29 -25.56
N VAL A 442 -1.36 -10.48 -26.56
CA VAL A 442 -1.75 -11.04 -27.87
C VAL A 442 -1.25 -12.47 -28.02
N ARG A 443 -0.20 -12.85 -27.28
CA ARG A 443 0.33 -14.20 -27.30
C ARG A 443 1.12 -14.52 -26.03
N ARG A 444 1.01 -15.79 -25.57
CA ARG A 444 1.80 -16.31 -24.44
C ARG A 444 2.32 -17.71 -24.80
N PHE A 445 3.57 -17.99 -24.43
CA PHE A 445 4.17 -19.31 -24.54
C PHE A 445 5.38 -19.41 -23.59
N ALA A 446 5.87 -20.64 -23.41
CA ALA A 446 7.13 -20.89 -22.72
C ALA A 446 8.11 -21.60 -23.66
N PHE A 447 9.40 -21.41 -23.45
CA PHE A 447 10.45 -22.08 -24.21
C PHE A 447 11.66 -22.40 -23.33
N ASP A 448 12.48 -23.35 -23.86
CA ASP A 448 13.72 -23.81 -23.29
C ASP A 448 14.74 -23.83 -24.43
N GLY A 449 15.88 -23.16 -24.23
CA GLY A 449 16.94 -23.00 -25.25
C GLY A 449 16.50 -22.15 -26.44
N SER A 450 15.68 -22.68 -27.34
CA SER A 450 15.22 -21.93 -28.52
C SER A 450 13.79 -22.26 -28.93
N ARG A 451 13.10 -21.27 -29.52
CA ARG A 451 11.75 -21.45 -30.07
C ARG A 451 11.47 -20.50 -31.22
N SER A 452 10.83 -21.01 -32.26
CA SER A 452 10.25 -20.19 -33.32
C SER A 452 8.74 -20.14 -33.22
N ILE A 453 8.17 -18.97 -33.47
CA ILE A 453 6.70 -18.75 -33.50
C ILE A 453 6.31 -18.09 -34.82
N ASP A 454 5.14 -18.44 -35.33
CA ASP A 454 4.52 -17.74 -36.45
C ASP A 454 3.86 -16.44 -35.94
N VAL A 455 4.17 -15.32 -36.56
CA VAL A 455 3.60 -13.99 -36.26
C VAL A 455 2.91 -13.37 -37.46
N SER A 456 2.66 -14.15 -38.52
CA SER A 456 2.05 -13.67 -39.78
C SER A 456 0.59 -13.23 -39.62
N ASP A 457 -0.07 -13.65 -38.55
CA ASP A 457 -1.43 -13.27 -38.17
C ASP A 457 -1.51 -11.96 -37.35
N LEU A 458 -0.37 -11.45 -36.90
CA LEU A 458 -0.32 -10.19 -36.18
C LEU A 458 -0.35 -8.99 -37.15
N SER A 459 -1.10 -7.98 -36.78
CA SER A 459 -1.16 -6.73 -37.56
C SER A 459 0.21 -6.04 -37.58
N SER A 460 0.51 -5.32 -38.65
CA SER A 460 1.74 -4.51 -38.69
C SER A 460 1.71 -3.46 -37.58
N GLY A 461 2.76 -3.43 -36.73
CA GLY A 461 2.82 -2.54 -35.59
C GLY A 461 4.02 -2.80 -34.67
N ILE A 462 4.04 -2.08 -33.55
CA ILE A 462 5.00 -2.27 -32.48
C ILE A 462 4.37 -3.20 -31.45
N TYR A 463 5.16 -4.18 -31.02
CA TYR A 463 4.82 -5.14 -29.97
C TYR A 463 5.92 -5.13 -28.89
N PHE A 464 5.52 -5.34 -27.67
CA PHE A 464 6.43 -5.49 -26.54
C PHE A 464 6.56 -6.97 -26.17
N VAL A 465 7.78 -7.41 -25.93
CA VAL A 465 8.05 -8.78 -25.48
C VAL A 465 8.48 -8.72 -24.01
N LYS A 466 7.68 -9.32 -23.12
CA LYS A 466 8.02 -9.52 -21.72
C LYS A 466 8.44 -10.95 -21.50
N ILE A 467 9.63 -11.14 -20.93
CA ILE A 467 10.21 -12.46 -20.64
C ILE A 467 10.28 -12.61 -19.12
N LEU A 468 9.80 -13.74 -18.63
CA LEU A 468 9.77 -14.07 -17.22
C LEU A 468 10.52 -15.39 -17.04
N GLY A 469 11.54 -15.40 -16.20
CA GLY A 469 12.15 -16.63 -15.70
C GLY A 469 11.23 -17.28 -14.66
N ASN A 470 11.23 -18.60 -14.57
CA ASN A 470 10.69 -19.24 -13.38
C ASN A 470 11.69 -18.99 -12.24
N THR A 471 11.29 -18.17 -11.28
CA THR A 471 11.95 -18.07 -9.97
C THR A 471 11.57 -19.27 -9.12
#